data_305ed823c57ce81ccbeb7cc4fc588e91
#
_entry.id   305ed823c57ce81ccbeb7cc4fc588e91
#
_cell.length_a   1.000
_cell.length_b   1.000
_cell.length_c   1.000
_cell.angle_alpha   90.00
_cell.angle_beta   90.00
_cell.angle_gamma   90.00
#
_symmetry.space_group_name_H-M   'P 1'
#
loop_
_entity.id
_entity.type
_entity.pdbx_description
1 polymer ?
#
loop_
_entity_poly.entity_id
_entity_poly.type
_entity_poly.pdbx_seq_one_letter_code
_entity_poly.pdbx_strand_id
1 'polypeptide(L)'
;MTREEALKAFAYMGAVWFGNSKQHFAFSAYDRLNGWNKLADKWKSEAEEEWIEAEEVLNRLVELGCKPADLQEALKTIEFPFYDDPKQQIESDFQPNAVAEMNELLKAFDGDYTTQKLIQKWIDGEEAHMAWEAQYLNFINKLGYDNFLMSQM
;
A
#
# COMPACT_ATOMS: atom_id res chain seq x y z
N MET A 1 7.88 9.22 -19.89
CA MET A 1 6.82 8.17 -19.86
C MET A 1 5.72 8.57 -20.84
N THR A 2 5.37 7.68 -21.77
CA THR A 2 4.26 7.90 -22.69
C THR A 2 2.92 7.75 -21.96
N ARG A 3 1.84 8.21 -22.60
CA ARG A 3 0.48 8.02 -22.07
C ARG A 3 0.17 6.54 -21.84
N GLU A 4 0.53 5.69 -22.77
CA GLU A 4 0.32 4.24 -22.68
C GLU A 4 1.10 3.63 -21.51
N GLU A 5 2.37 4.02 -21.35
CA GLU A 5 3.20 3.59 -20.23
C GLU A 5 2.63 4.06 -18.89
N ALA A 6 2.13 5.29 -18.84
CA ALA A 6 1.52 5.85 -17.64
C ALA A 6 0.25 5.08 -17.23
N LEU A 7 -0.61 4.76 -18.19
CA LEU A 7 -1.83 3.97 -17.92
C LEU A 7 -1.49 2.57 -17.42
N LYS A 8 -0.47 1.94 -18.01
CA LYS A 8 -0.02 0.62 -17.58
C LYS A 8 0.55 0.64 -16.16
N ALA A 9 1.37 1.65 -15.85
CA ALA A 9 1.92 1.82 -14.50
C ALA A 9 0.82 2.09 -13.47
N PHE A 10 -0.16 2.92 -13.83
CA PHE A 10 -1.32 3.21 -12.99
C PHE A 10 -2.14 1.95 -12.72
N ALA A 11 -2.40 1.16 -13.75
CA ALA A 11 -3.10 -0.13 -13.61
C ALA A 11 -2.33 -1.10 -12.71
N TYR A 12 -1.03 -1.18 -12.87
CA TYR A 12 -0.17 -2.05 -12.06
C TYR A 12 -0.24 -1.69 -10.56
N MET A 13 -0.33 -0.41 -10.22
CA MET A 13 -0.52 0.01 -8.83
C MET A 13 -1.78 -0.62 -8.22
N GLY A 14 -2.87 -0.69 -8.99
CA GLY A 14 -4.08 -1.34 -8.53
C GLY A 14 -3.86 -2.82 -8.19
N ALA A 15 -3.12 -3.53 -9.05
CA ALA A 15 -2.78 -4.93 -8.79
C ALA A 15 -1.91 -5.09 -7.54
N VAL A 16 -0.93 -4.21 -7.35
CA VAL A 16 -0.09 -4.19 -6.14
C VAL A 16 -0.93 -3.97 -4.89
N TRP A 17 -1.84 -3.01 -4.90
CA TRP A 17 -2.69 -2.72 -3.74
C TRP A 17 -3.66 -3.86 -3.41
N PHE A 18 -4.23 -4.54 -4.39
CA PHE A 18 -5.03 -5.74 -4.13
C PHE A 18 -4.19 -6.82 -3.44
N GLY A 19 -2.97 -7.05 -3.93
CA GLY A 19 -2.04 -8.02 -3.33
C GLY A 19 -1.62 -7.62 -1.92
N ASN A 20 -1.25 -6.36 -1.69
CA ASN A 20 -0.88 -5.83 -0.37
C ASN A 20 -2.06 -5.90 0.60
N SER A 21 -3.27 -5.60 0.14
CA SER A 21 -4.47 -5.69 0.96
C SER A 21 -4.65 -7.09 1.53
N LYS A 22 -4.54 -8.11 0.68
CA LYS A 22 -4.62 -9.51 1.12
C LYS A 22 -3.52 -9.86 2.12
N GLN A 23 -2.28 -9.45 1.86
CA GLN A 23 -1.14 -9.66 2.75
C GLN A 23 -1.40 -9.04 4.12
N HIS A 24 -1.84 -7.79 4.16
CA HIS A 24 -2.06 -7.06 5.41
C HIS A 24 -3.26 -7.59 6.19
N PHE A 25 -4.30 -8.08 5.54
CA PHE A 25 -5.38 -8.81 6.22
C PHE A 25 -4.84 -10.06 6.92
N ALA A 26 -3.92 -10.79 6.26
CA ALA A 26 -3.30 -11.97 6.87
C ALA A 26 -2.42 -11.60 8.07
N PHE A 27 -1.63 -10.51 7.97
CA PHE A 27 -0.85 -10.00 9.10
C PHE A 27 -1.76 -9.64 10.27
N SER A 28 -2.86 -8.94 10.00
CA SER A 28 -3.83 -8.54 11.02
C SER A 28 -4.39 -9.76 11.76
N ALA A 29 -4.84 -10.76 11.02
CA ALA A 29 -5.40 -11.98 11.61
C ALA A 29 -4.40 -12.71 12.51
N TYR A 30 -3.17 -12.87 12.02
CA TYR A 30 -2.10 -13.54 12.77
C TYR A 30 -1.71 -12.75 14.01
N ASP A 31 -1.48 -11.46 13.89
CA ASP A 31 -1.08 -10.61 15.01
C ASP A 31 -2.16 -10.57 16.09
N ARG A 32 -3.43 -10.56 15.69
CA ARG A 32 -4.56 -10.60 16.63
C ARG A 32 -4.62 -11.90 17.41
N LEU A 33 -4.34 -13.02 16.76
CA LEU A 33 -4.27 -14.32 17.44
C LEU A 33 -3.20 -14.32 18.53
N ASN A 34 -2.11 -13.59 18.32
CA ASN A 34 -1.01 -13.49 19.29
C ASN A 34 -1.22 -12.39 20.34
N GLY A 35 -2.35 -11.71 20.32
CA GLY A 35 -2.68 -10.66 21.29
C GLY A 35 -2.09 -9.30 20.99
N TRP A 36 -1.44 -9.12 19.84
CA TRP A 36 -0.88 -7.84 19.39
C TRP A 36 -1.97 -7.02 18.71
N ASN A 37 -2.98 -6.64 19.47
CA ASN A 37 -4.23 -6.11 18.95
C ASN A 37 -4.07 -4.73 18.28
N LYS A 38 -3.21 -3.87 18.81
CA LYS A 38 -2.99 -2.54 18.24
C LYS A 38 -2.33 -2.63 16.88
N LEU A 39 -1.32 -3.49 16.73
CA LEU A 39 -0.68 -3.71 15.44
C LEU A 39 -1.65 -4.37 14.46
N ALA A 40 -2.44 -5.35 14.93
CA ALA A 40 -3.46 -5.99 14.11
C ALA A 40 -4.48 -4.98 13.57
N ASP A 41 -4.89 -4.02 14.39
CA ASP A 41 -5.80 -2.94 13.96
C ASP A 41 -5.15 -2.05 12.90
N LYS A 42 -3.85 -1.76 13.03
CA LYS A 42 -3.09 -1.02 12.02
C LYS A 42 -3.11 -1.73 10.68
N TRP A 43 -2.77 -3.02 10.66
CA TRP A 43 -2.75 -3.80 9.42
C TRP A 43 -4.13 -3.91 8.78
N LYS A 44 -5.17 -4.08 9.59
CA LYS A 44 -6.53 -4.13 9.08
C LYS A 44 -6.93 -2.82 8.41
N SER A 45 -6.61 -1.69 9.04
CA SER A 45 -6.87 -0.37 8.49
C SER A 45 -6.14 -0.16 7.16
N GLU A 46 -4.87 -0.54 7.09
CA GLU A 46 -4.08 -0.48 5.87
C GLU A 46 -4.68 -1.36 4.77
N ALA A 47 -5.05 -2.60 5.12
CA ALA A 47 -5.64 -3.53 4.16
C ALA A 47 -6.95 -3.00 3.56
N GLU A 48 -7.81 -2.43 4.38
CA GLU A 48 -9.07 -1.84 3.93
C GLU A 48 -8.84 -0.64 3.01
N GLU A 49 -7.89 0.23 3.37
CA GLU A 49 -7.52 1.40 2.58
C GLU A 49 -6.94 1.01 1.22
N GLU A 50 -6.03 0.05 1.20
CA GLU A 50 -5.41 -0.45 -0.03
C GLU A 50 -6.43 -1.08 -0.98
N TRP A 51 -7.40 -1.79 -0.45
CA TRP A 51 -8.48 -2.35 -1.26
C TRP A 51 -9.30 -1.23 -1.93
N ILE A 52 -9.65 -0.19 -1.17
CA ILE A 52 -10.37 0.98 -1.70
C ILE A 52 -9.54 1.68 -2.78
N GLU A 53 -8.25 1.87 -2.56
CA GLU A 53 -7.35 2.48 -3.55
C GLU A 53 -7.28 1.66 -4.83
N ALA A 54 -7.24 0.34 -4.72
CA ALA A 54 -7.29 -0.54 -5.89
C ALA A 54 -8.60 -0.40 -6.67
N GLU A 55 -9.73 -0.29 -5.98
CA GLU A 55 -11.02 -0.02 -6.61
C GLU A 55 -11.03 1.36 -7.31
N GLU A 56 -10.42 2.36 -6.69
CA GLU A 56 -10.29 3.70 -7.29
C GLU A 56 -9.49 3.65 -8.62
N VAL A 57 -8.45 2.81 -8.68
CA VAL A 57 -7.71 2.59 -9.92
C VAL A 57 -8.62 2.02 -11.01
N LEU A 58 -9.38 0.96 -10.69
CA LEU A 58 -10.29 0.34 -11.65
C LEU A 58 -11.32 1.34 -12.19
N ASN A 59 -11.94 2.09 -11.29
CA ASN A 59 -12.95 3.08 -11.67
C ASN A 59 -12.34 4.17 -12.56
N ARG A 60 -11.16 4.65 -12.22
CA ARG A 60 -10.51 5.71 -13.00
C ARG A 60 -10.07 5.22 -14.39
N LEU A 61 -9.56 4.00 -14.49
CA LEU A 61 -9.21 3.40 -15.78
C LEU A 61 -10.43 3.38 -16.73
N VAL A 62 -11.57 2.95 -16.22
CA VAL A 62 -12.81 2.91 -17.01
C VAL A 62 -13.22 4.33 -17.44
N GLU A 63 -13.17 5.30 -16.53
CA GLU A 63 -13.49 6.70 -16.82
C GLU A 63 -12.56 7.30 -17.91
N LEU A 64 -11.29 6.87 -17.92
CA LEU A 64 -10.32 7.31 -18.91
C LEU A 64 -10.46 6.62 -20.26
N GLY A 65 -11.39 5.68 -20.38
CA GLY A 65 -11.62 4.94 -21.63
C GLY A 65 -10.48 3.95 -21.93
N CYS A 66 -9.93 3.32 -20.91
CA CYS A 66 -8.82 2.37 -21.06
C CYS A 66 -9.21 1.16 -21.92
N LYS A 67 -8.20 0.51 -22.47
CA LYS A 67 -8.37 -0.75 -23.21
C LYS A 67 -8.58 -1.91 -22.23
N PRO A 68 -9.24 -3.01 -22.67
CA PRO A 68 -9.37 -4.20 -21.83
C PRO A 68 -8.04 -4.73 -21.27
N ALA A 69 -6.94 -4.57 -22.03
CA ALA A 69 -5.61 -4.97 -21.58
C ALA A 69 -5.15 -4.22 -20.33
N ASP A 70 -5.52 -2.94 -20.19
CA ASP A 70 -5.17 -2.15 -19.01
C ASP A 70 -5.93 -2.63 -17.78
N LEU A 71 -7.21 -2.99 -17.93
CA LEU A 71 -7.98 -3.58 -16.84
C LEU A 71 -7.40 -4.95 -16.44
N GLN A 72 -6.97 -5.75 -17.40
CA GLN A 72 -6.32 -7.03 -17.11
C GLN A 72 -5.03 -6.83 -16.30
N GLU A 73 -4.26 -5.78 -16.61
CA GLU A 73 -3.07 -5.46 -15.82
C GLU A 73 -3.41 -5.12 -14.37
N ALA A 74 -4.48 -4.36 -14.13
CA ALA A 74 -4.96 -4.02 -12.78
C ALA A 74 -5.50 -5.23 -12.01
N LEU A 75 -6.00 -6.24 -12.73
CA LEU A 75 -6.54 -7.47 -12.14
C LEU A 75 -5.50 -8.58 -12.01
N LYS A 76 -4.27 -8.34 -12.43
CA LYS A 76 -3.16 -9.29 -12.34
C LYS A 76 -2.96 -9.70 -10.88
N THR A 77 -2.82 -11.00 -10.63
CA THR A 77 -2.52 -11.49 -9.30
C THR A 77 -1.06 -11.24 -8.95
N ILE A 78 -0.83 -10.51 -7.87
CA ILE A 78 0.50 -10.30 -7.30
C ILE A 78 0.46 -10.87 -5.90
N GLU A 79 1.31 -11.87 -5.65
CA GLU A 79 1.40 -12.50 -4.34
C GLU A 79 2.56 -11.90 -3.55
N PHE A 80 2.26 -11.45 -2.33
CA PHE A 80 3.26 -10.97 -1.40
C PHE A 80 3.47 -12.02 -0.28
N PRO A 81 4.71 -12.14 0.23
CA PRO A 81 5.01 -13.13 1.27
C PRO A 81 4.24 -12.86 2.56
N PHE A 82 3.88 -13.94 3.27
CA PHE A 82 3.41 -13.84 4.65
C PHE A 82 4.60 -13.90 5.61
N TYR A 83 4.61 -13.00 6.61
CA TYR A 83 5.58 -13.00 7.70
C TYR A 83 4.85 -13.12 9.03
N ASP A 84 5.31 -14.02 9.88
CA ASP A 84 4.76 -14.24 11.22
C ASP A 84 5.45 -13.42 12.31
N ASP A 85 6.48 -12.68 11.95
CA ASP A 85 7.25 -11.81 12.83
C ASP A 85 6.85 -10.34 12.57
N PRO A 86 6.25 -9.63 13.56
CA PRO A 86 5.84 -8.23 13.40
C PRO A 86 6.94 -7.30 12.89
N LYS A 87 8.19 -7.50 13.30
CA LYS A 87 9.30 -6.69 12.81
C LYS A 87 9.51 -6.90 11.31
N GLN A 88 9.47 -8.14 10.84
CA GLN A 88 9.59 -8.45 9.42
C GLN A 88 8.39 -7.93 8.63
N GLN A 89 7.19 -8.00 9.21
CA GLN A 89 6.00 -7.42 8.59
C GLN A 89 6.21 -5.94 8.27
N ILE A 90 6.66 -5.18 9.26
CA ILE A 90 6.90 -3.74 9.13
C ILE A 90 8.05 -3.46 8.15
N GLU A 91 9.17 -4.17 8.30
CA GLU A 91 10.33 -3.97 7.42
C GLU A 91 10.01 -4.27 5.96
N SER A 92 9.21 -5.32 5.70
CA SER A 92 8.84 -5.70 4.33
C SER A 92 7.95 -4.67 3.66
N ASP A 93 7.15 -3.95 4.44
CA ASP A 93 6.22 -2.95 3.93
C ASP A 93 6.85 -1.56 3.84
N PHE A 94 7.92 -1.30 4.57
CA PHE A 94 8.60 -0.02 4.58
C PHE A 94 9.38 0.17 3.27
N GLN A 95 8.82 0.95 2.33
CA GLN A 95 9.34 1.17 0.98
C GLN A 95 9.61 2.66 0.73
N PRO A 96 10.80 3.17 1.14
CA PRO A 96 11.10 4.61 1.02
C PRO A 96 11.00 5.17 -0.40
N ASN A 97 11.14 4.33 -1.42
CA ASN A 97 11.09 4.75 -2.82
C ASN A 97 9.68 4.84 -3.40
N ALA A 98 8.67 4.32 -2.70
CA ALA A 98 7.30 4.28 -3.21
C ALA A 98 6.75 5.68 -3.54
N VAL A 99 7.02 6.65 -2.68
CA VAL A 99 6.58 8.04 -2.90
C VAL A 99 7.24 8.64 -4.14
N ALA A 100 8.53 8.36 -4.36
CA ALA A 100 9.24 8.85 -5.55
C ALA A 100 8.62 8.29 -6.84
N GLU A 101 8.26 7.01 -6.84
CA GLU A 101 7.60 6.37 -7.99
C GLU A 101 6.21 6.98 -8.24
N MET A 102 5.45 7.25 -7.19
CA MET A 102 4.15 7.91 -7.29
C MET A 102 4.27 9.33 -7.83
N ASN A 103 5.32 10.07 -7.43
CA ASN A 103 5.57 11.41 -7.95
C ASN A 103 5.89 11.40 -9.45
N GLU A 104 6.63 10.41 -9.93
CA GLU A 104 6.88 10.25 -11.37
C GLU A 104 5.58 9.94 -12.13
N LEU A 105 4.73 9.11 -11.55
CA LEU A 105 3.43 8.82 -12.13
C LEU A 105 2.54 10.07 -12.16
N LEU A 106 2.56 10.87 -11.11
CA LEU A 106 1.84 12.14 -11.04
C LEU A 106 2.21 13.06 -12.22
N LYS A 107 3.50 13.19 -12.49
CA LYS A 107 3.99 13.99 -13.61
C LYS A 107 3.51 13.46 -14.95
N ALA A 108 3.44 12.15 -15.11
CA ALA A 108 3.00 11.50 -16.34
C ALA A 108 1.54 11.81 -16.70
N PHE A 109 0.73 12.19 -15.70
CA PHE A 109 -0.66 12.60 -15.88
C PHE A 109 -0.83 14.12 -15.89
N ASP A 110 0.20 14.88 -16.26
CA ASP A 110 0.11 16.32 -16.39
C ASP A 110 -1.04 16.71 -17.34
N GLY A 111 -1.85 17.68 -16.91
CA GLY A 111 -3.06 18.08 -17.63
C GLY A 111 -4.31 17.26 -17.30
N ASP A 112 -4.18 16.13 -16.61
CA ASP A 112 -5.31 15.33 -16.11
C ASP A 112 -5.45 15.54 -14.61
N TYR A 113 -6.10 16.63 -14.25
CA TYR A 113 -6.22 17.09 -12.88
C TYR A 113 -6.93 16.07 -11.98
N THR A 114 -7.94 15.39 -12.48
CA THR A 114 -8.70 14.40 -11.70
C THR A 114 -7.83 13.20 -11.31
N THR A 115 -7.06 12.68 -12.27
CA THR A 115 -6.11 11.59 -11.98
C THR A 115 -5.00 12.06 -11.06
N GLN A 116 -4.49 13.27 -11.27
CA GLN A 116 -3.45 13.84 -10.40
C GLN A 116 -3.93 13.99 -8.96
N LYS A 117 -5.18 14.39 -8.74
CA LYS A 117 -5.75 14.48 -7.37
C LYS A 117 -5.80 13.12 -6.68
N LEU A 118 -6.16 12.08 -7.39
CA LEU A 118 -6.13 10.72 -6.84
C LEU A 118 -4.72 10.34 -6.41
N ILE A 119 -3.75 10.53 -7.30
CA ILE A 119 -2.35 10.19 -7.02
C ILE A 119 -1.81 11.02 -5.85
N GLN A 120 -2.15 12.30 -5.75
CA GLN A 120 -1.76 13.14 -4.61
C GLN A 120 -2.32 12.61 -3.30
N LYS A 121 -3.58 12.18 -3.29
CA LYS A 121 -4.20 11.57 -2.11
C LYS A 121 -3.43 10.31 -1.69
N TRP A 122 -3.04 9.48 -2.65
CA TRP A 122 -2.27 8.27 -2.39
C TRP A 122 -0.86 8.58 -1.86
N ILE A 123 -0.22 9.62 -2.39
CA ILE A 123 1.10 10.08 -1.91
C ILE A 123 1.00 10.49 -0.44
N ASP A 124 -0.01 11.29 -0.08
CA ASP A 124 -0.22 11.73 1.31
C ASP A 124 -0.45 10.53 2.23
N GLY A 125 -1.26 9.57 1.81
CA GLY A 125 -1.51 8.34 2.55
C GLY A 125 -0.25 7.50 2.74
N GLU A 126 0.56 7.36 1.69
CA GLU A 126 1.80 6.60 1.74
C GLU A 126 2.85 7.26 2.63
N GLU A 127 2.95 8.58 2.62
CA GLU A 127 3.83 9.30 3.55
C GLU A 127 3.44 9.09 5.01
N ALA A 128 2.14 9.14 5.31
CA ALA A 128 1.64 8.86 6.65
C ALA A 128 1.90 7.40 7.07
N HIS A 129 1.74 6.48 6.15
CA HIS A 129 2.01 5.05 6.32
C HIS A 129 3.48 4.83 6.68
N MET A 130 4.40 5.38 5.90
CA MET A 130 5.83 5.23 6.18
C MET A 130 6.25 5.91 7.48
N ALA A 131 5.58 7.00 7.87
CA ALA A 131 5.87 7.67 9.12
C ALA A 131 5.60 6.79 10.34
N TRP A 132 4.44 6.10 10.39
CA TRP A 132 4.16 5.22 11.52
C TRP A 132 5.05 3.98 11.51
N GLU A 133 5.40 3.45 10.34
CA GLU A 133 6.33 2.32 10.23
C GLU A 133 7.73 2.70 10.75
N ALA A 134 8.22 3.86 10.37
CA ALA A 134 9.49 4.37 10.88
C ALA A 134 9.46 4.54 12.40
N GLN A 135 8.36 5.05 12.95
CA GLN A 135 8.18 5.19 14.40
C GLN A 135 8.24 3.84 15.11
N TYR A 136 7.59 2.83 14.55
CA TYR A 136 7.57 1.48 15.14
C TYR A 136 8.95 0.83 15.09
N LEU A 137 9.65 0.96 13.97
CA LEU A 137 11.03 0.45 13.85
C LEU A 137 11.97 1.16 14.83
N ASN A 138 11.83 2.48 15.01
CA ASN A 138 12.60 3.23 16.00
C ASN A 138 12.29 2.78 17.43
N PHE A 139 11.03 2.50 17.73
CA PHE A 139 10.60 1.98 19.02
C PHE A 139 11.30 0.64 19.32
N ILE A 140 11.28 -0.27 18.35
CA ILE A 140 11.94 -1.57 18.48
C ILE A 140 13.45 -1.39 18.76
N ASN A 141 14.10 -0.50 18.01
CA ASN A 141 15.53 -0.27 18.15
C ASN A 141 15.91 0.36 19.51
N LYS A 142 15.09 1.28 20.02
CA LYS A 142 15.39 2.02 21.25
C LYS A 142 14.98 1.29 22.52
N LEU A 143 13.85 0.61 22.50
CA LEU A 143 13.24 0.04 23.72
C LEU A 143 13.25 -1.49 23.73
N GLY A 144 13.68 -2.11 22.65
CA GLY A 144 13.73 -3.55 22.51
C GLY A 144 12.45 -4.15 21.96
N TYR A 145 12.57 -5.29 21.31
CA TYR A 145 11.48 -5.94 20.60
C TYR A 145 10.38 -6.43 21.52
N ASP A 146 10.75 -7.06 22.64
CA ASP A 146 9.75 -7.57 23.60
C ASP A 146 8.90 -6.43 24.18
N ASN A 147 9.51 -5.29 24.47
CA ASN A 147 8.79 -4.10 24.95
C ASN A 147 7.85 -3.56 23.88
N PHE A 148 8.30 -3.56 22.62
CA PHE A 148 7.45 -3.17 21.51
C PHE A 148 6.22 -4.09 21.42
N LEU A 149 6.42 -5.41 21.43
CA LEU A 149 5.30 -6.37 21.34
C LEU A 149 4.31 -6.20 22.49
N MET A 150 4.81 -5.98 23.72
CA MET A 150 3.95 -5.70 24.87
C MET A 150 3.13 -4.43 24.67
N SER A 151 3.69 -3.39 24.05
CA SER A 151 2.99 -2.14 23.77
C SER A 151 1.86 -2.29 22.76
N GLN A 152 1.86 -3.37 21.98
CA GLN A 152 0.85 -3.65 20.96
C GLN A 152 -0.33 -4.50 21.47
N MET A 153 -0.27 -4.95 22.67
CA MET A 153 -1.31 -5.78 23.30
C MET A 153 -2.62 -5.01 23.57
#